data_ca3f5048ca0ce637ae1e23cd3c4046b9
#
_entry.id   ca3f5048ca0ce637ae1e23cd3c4046b9
#
_cell.length_a   1.000
_cell.length_b   1.000
_cell.length_c   1.000
_cell.angle_alpha   90.00
_cell.angle_beta   90.00
_cell.angle_gamma   90.00
#
_symmetry.space_group_name_H-M   'P 1'
#
loop_
_entity.id
_entity.type
_entity.pdbx_description
1 polymer ?
#
loop_
_entity_poly.entity_id
_entity_poly.type
_entity_poly.pdbx_seq_one_letter_code
_entity_poly.pdbx_strand_id
1 'polypeptide(L)'
;LQELMVESLRGEGITFRTIHIDRHHEADNSPYRKPGVGMLTEYISGDYDLARSFVIGDRWSDTHLAKNLGAQGIYLNEYDGISATCPDELSGSVALQTDRWAEIYAYLKRLPRQVSVSRVTKETKIGIHLNIDGSGDSDIRTGLHFFDHMLEQIAKHGGMDLIIHTEGDLHIDEHHTIEDTAIAFGEAMKEAIANKIGMQRYGFCLPMDDCLAQVAIDFGGRPWLVWDVEFTRERVGDMPTELVYHFFKSFSDHAACNLNIKCQGDNAHHKIESIFKAFARALRDGCQRDAMSDFLPSTKGVL
;
A
#
# COMPACT_ATOMS: atom_id res chain seq x y z
N LEU A 1 -37.75 5.58 14.00
CA LEU A 1 -37.30 5.58 12.59
C LEU A 1 -35.84 5.12 12.49
N GLN A 2 -34.92 5.72 13.27
CA GLN A 2 -33.48 5.39 13.23
C GLN A 2 -33.19 3.93 13.61
N GLU A 3 -33.83 3.39 14.65
CA GLU A 3 -33.67 1.99 15.06
C GLU A 3 -34.06 1.04 13.92
N LEU A 4 -35.18 1.31 13.24
CA LEU A 4 -35.61 0.54 12.07
C LEU A 4 -34.61 0.58 10.91
N MET A 5 -34.03 1.76 10.66
CA MET A 5 -33.00 1.94 9.61
C MET A 5 -31.75 1.11 9.96
N VAL A 6 -31.28 1.19 11.19
CA VAL A 6 -30.10 0.43 11.65
C VAL A 6 -30.35 -1.08 11.62
N GLU A 7 -31.56 -1.52 12.00
CA GLU A 7 -31.94 -2.94 11.91
C GLU A 7 -32.01 -3.42 10.46
N SER A 8 -32.56 -2.63 9.55
CA SER A 8 -32.57 -2.98 8.11
C SER A 8 -31.16 -3.15 7.56
N LEU A 9 -30.25 -2.20 7.87
CA LEU A 9 -28.83 -2.29 7.45
C LEU A 9 -28.12 -3.49 8.08
N ARG A 10 -28.44 -3.82 9.34
CA ARG A 10 -27.89 -5.01 10.00
C ARG A 10 -28.39 -6.30 9.34
N GLY A 11 -29.65 -6.32 8.87
CA GLY A 11 -30.21 -7.43 8.09
C GLY A 11 -29.46 -7.70 6.79
N GLU A 12 -28.87 -6.66 6.20
CA GLU A 12 -28.00 -6.72 5.00
C GLU A 12 -26.51 -6.97 5.36
N GLY A 13 -26.20 -7.28 6.62
CA GLY A 13 -24.82 -7.52 7.08
C GLY A 13 -24.01 -6.26 7.35
N ILE A 14 -24.62 -5.07 7.28
CA ILE A 14 -23.94 -3.79 7.52
C ILE A 14 -24.00 -3.45 9.01
N THR A 15 -22.82 -3.27 9.63
CA THR A 15 -22.70 -2.87 11.03
C THR A 15 -21.88 -1.60 11.17
N PHE A 16 -22.26 -0.77 12.13
CA PHE A 16 -21.55 0.47 12.45
C PHE A 16 -20.77 0.31 13.76
N ARG A 17 -19.53 0.81 13.79
CA ARG A 17 -18.74 0.84 15.03
C ARG A 17 -19.37 1.75 16.08
N THR A 18 -19.80 2.93 15.63
CA THR A 18 -20.43 3.95 16.51
C THR A 18 -21.47 4.73 15.71
N ILE A 19 -22.54 5.15 16.37
CA ILE A 19 -23.59 5.99 15.80
C ILE A 19 -23.73 7.23 16.67
N HIS A 20 -23.41 8.40 16.10
CA HIS A 20 -23.54 9.70 16.76
C HIS A 20 -24.80 10.41 16.31
N ILE A 21 -25.58 10.94 17.25
CA ILE A 21 -26.83 11.64 16.97
C ILE A 21 -26.81 12.98 17.66
N ASP A 22 -26.76 14.03 16.87
CA ASP A 22 -26.98 15.37 17.38
C ASP A 22 -28.48 15.72 17.34
N ARG A 23 -28.98 16.32 18.43
CA ARG A 23 -30.37 16.74 18.61
C ARG A 23 -30.57 18.25 18.64
N HIS A 24 -29.48 19.03 18.45
CA HIS A 24 -29.53 20.48 18.48
C HIS A 24 -30.04 21.03 17.16
N HIS A 25 -30.75 22.17 17.24
CA HIS A 25 -31.10 22.97 16.09
C HIS A 25 -29.96 23.89 15.67
N GLU A 26 -29.99 24.41 14.46
CA GLU A 26 -28.95 25.31 13.93
C GLU A 26 -28.77 26.56 14.80
N ALA A 27 -29.90 27.11 15.31
CA ALA A 27 -29.92 28.27 16.18
C ALA A 27 -29.21 28.07 17.53
N ASP A 28 -28.97 26.79 17.94
CA ASP A 28 -28.33 26.47 19.22
C ASP A 28 -26.82 26.67 19.18
N ASN A 29 -26.23 26.83 17.98
CA ASN A 29 -24.79 26.95 17.76
C ASN A 29 -23.96 25.89 18.53
N SER A 30 -24.49 24.68 18.63
CA SER A 30 -23.87 23.58 19.40
C SER A 30 -22.59 23.09 18.73
N PRO A 31 -21.50 22.88 19.49
CA PRO A 31 -20.27 22.29 18.97
C PRO A 31 -20.44 20.81 18.56
N TYR A 32 -21.53 20.17 18.95
CA TYR A 32 -21.89 18.80 18.59
C TYR A 32 -22.59 18.69 17.23
N ARG A 33 -23.21 19.79 16.77
CA ARG A 33 -23.87 19.85 15.45
C ARG A 33 -22.84 20.10 14.36
N LYS A 34 -22.97 19.39 13.23
CA LYS A 34 -22.16 19.64 12.01
C LYS A 34 -22.21 21.12 11.60
N PRO A 35 -21.09 21.78 11.34
CA PRO A 35 -19.74 21.23 11.12
C PRO A 35 -18.86 21.11 12.39
N GLY A 36 -19.41 21.23 13.59
CA GLY A 36 -18.68 21.05 14.84
C GLY A 36 -18.25 19.59 15.05
N VAL A 37 -17.08 19.40 15.66
CA VAL A 37 -16.45 18.08 15.89
C VAL A 37 -16.67 17.54 17.30
N GLY A 38 -17.53 18.17 18.11
CA GLY A 38 -17.67 17.85 19.54
C GLY A 38 -18.04 16.40 19.86
N MET A 39 -18.78 15.70 18.97
CA MET A 39 -19.07 14.27 19.11
C MET A 39 -17.97 13.36 18.58
N LEU A 40 -16.93 13.89 17.94
CA LEU A 40 -15.92 13.14 17.18
C LEU A 40 -14.50 13.29 17.76
N THR A 41 -14.41 13.81 18.99
CA THR A 41 -13.10 14.07 19.65
C THR A 41 -12.27 12.81 19.86
N GLU A 42 -12.91 11.64 20.02
CA GLU A 42 -12.22 10.35 20.15
C GLU A 42 -11.44 9.99 18.88
N TYR A 43 -11.90 10.43 17.70
CA TYR A 43 -11.21 10.18 16.42
C TYR A 43 -10.03 11.12 16.22
N ILE A 44 -10.09 12.33 16.81
CA ILE A 44 -9.00 13.32 16.73
C ILE A 44 -7.85 12.95 17.65
N SER A 45 -8.15 12.39 18.82
CA SER A 45 -7.18 12.03 19.85
C SER A 45 -6.74 10.56 19.81
N GLY A 46 -7.34 9.74 18.94
CA GLY A 46 -7.08 8.31 18.81
C GLY A 46 -6.13 7.94 17.66
N ASP A 47 -5.97 6.64 17.47
CA ASP A 47 -5.11 6.06 16.44
C ASP A 47 -5.85 5.97 15.09
N TYR A 48 -6.40 7.10 14.61
CA TYR A 48 -7.11 7.19 13.33
C TYR A 48 -6.33 8.03 12.33
N ASP A 49 -6.12 7.51 11.13
CA ASP A 49 -5.55 8.25 10.01
C ASP A 49 -6.64 9.16 9.39
N LEU A 50 -6.82 10.33 10.00
CA LEU A 50 -7.83 11.29 9.54
C LEU A 50 -7.51 11.85 8.16
N ALA A 51 -6.23 12.00 7.79
CA ALA A 51 -5.84 12.49 6.47
C ALA A 51 -6.29 11.55 5.34
N ARG A 52 -6.44 10.24 5.65
CA ARG A 52 -6.95 9.21 4.73
C ARG A 52 -8.40 8.81 5.01
N SER A 53 -9.08 9.53 5.89
CA SER A 53 -10.50 9.30 6.23
C SER A 53 -11.44 10.16 5.42
N PHE A 54 -12.68 9.72 5.27
CA PHE A 54 -13.68 10.40 4.48
C PHE A 54 -14.96 10.67 5.27
N VAL A 55 -15.54 11.86 5.06
CA VAL A 55 -16.90 12.18 5.48
C VAL A 55 -17.77 12.23 4.24
N ILE A 56 -18.78 11.37 4.15
CA ILE A 56 -19.74 11.33 3.03
C ILE A 56 -21.04 11.96 3.48
N GLY A 57 -21.55 12.94 2.74
CA GLY A 57 -22.80 13.59 3.08
C GLY A 57 -23.38 14.41 1.92
N ASP A 58 -24.65 14.79 2.09
CA ASP A 58 -25.47 15.50 1.10
C ASP A 58 -25.48 17.02 1.27
N ARG A 59 -24.70 17.53 2.24
CA ARG A 59 -24.65 18.96 2.57
C ARG A 59 -23.21 19.46 2.67
N TRP A 60 -22.99 20.69 2.34
CA TRP A 60 -21.69 21.34 2.54
C TRP A 60 -21.24 21.37 4.00
N SER A 61 -22.17 21.30 4.97
CA SER A 61 -21.83 21.14 6.38
C SER A 61 -21.12 19.81 6.69
N ASP A 62 -21.29 18.77 5.87
CA ASP A 62 -20.57 17.51 6.00
C ASP A 62 -19.11 17.65 5.51
N THR A 63 -18.93 18.38 4.41
CA THR A 63 -17.59 18.71 3.90
C THR A 63 -16.85 19.67 4.85
N HIS A 64 -17.55 20.64 5.46
CA HIS A 64 -16.98 21.45 6.53
C HIS A 64 -16.57 20.61 7.74
N LEU A 65 -17.38 19.61 8.12
CA LEU A 65 -17.03 18.67 9.18
C LEU A 65 -15.75 17.88 8.81
N ALA A 66 -15.63 17.40 7.56
CA ALA A 66 -14.42 16.74 7.08
C ALA A 66 -13.19 17.64 7.25
N LYS A 67 -13.28 18.89 6.78
CA LYS A 67 -12.21 19.90 6.94
C LYS A 67 -11.80 20.10 8.40
N ASN A 68 -12.79 20.25 9.29
CA ASN A 68 -12.55 20.48 10.72
C ASN A 68 -11.92 19.25 11.42
N LEU A 69 -12.17 18.05 10.90
CA LEU A 69 -11.54 16.81 11.35
C LEU A 69 -10.14 16.60 10.79
N GLY A 70 -9.72 17.31 9.74
CA GLY A 70 -8.52 17.00 8.96
C GLY A 70 -8.71 15.81 8.01
N ALA A 71 -9.98 15.49 7.67
CA ALA A 71 -10.38 14.45 6.74
C ALA A 71 -10.77 15.02 5.38
N GLN A 72 -11.13 14.16 4.43
CA GLN A 72 -11.62 14.55 3.10
C GLN A 72 -13.14 14.43 3.02
N GLY A 73 -13.79 15.38 2.34
CA GLY A 73 -15.22 15.36 2.11
C GLY A 73 -15.59 14.70 0.79
N ILE A 74 -16.60 13.84 0.79
CA ILE A 74 -17.29 13.37 -0.41
C ILE A 74 -18.70 13.94 -0.39
N TYR A 75 -18.97 14.83 -1.34
CA TYR A 75 -20.26 15.49 -1.46
C TYR A 75 -21.17 14.69 -2.41
N LEU A 76 -22.27 14.16 -1.88
CA LEU A 76 -23.26 13.38 -2.62
C LEU A 76 -24.52 14.21 -2.83
N ASN A 77 -24.76 14.66 -4.05
CA ASN A 77 -25.94 15.45 -4.40
C ASN A 77 -27.00 14.62 -5.14
N GLU A 78 -27.77 13.83 -4.40
CA GLU A 78 -28.81 12.95 -5.00
C GLU A 78 -30.09 13.70 -5.43
N TYR A 79 -30.35 14.91 -4.90
CA TYR A 79 -31.71 15.41 -4.90
C TYR A 79 -31.97 16.65 -5.78
N ASP A 80 -30.98 17.40 -6.25
CA ASP A 80 -31.27 18.73 -6.81
C ASP A 80 -31.02 18.91 -8.31
N GLY A 81 -30.44 17.96 -9.02
CA GLY A 81 -30.14 18.11 -10.47
C GLY A 81 -29.33 19.37 -10.81
N ILE A 82 -29.05 20.20 -9.81
CA ILE A 82 -28.25 21.41 -9.88
C ILE A 82 -26.91 21.07 -9.28
N SER A 83 -25.86 21.07 -10.10
CA SER A 83 -24.48 20.98 -9.61
C SER A 83 -24.25 22.14 -8.62
N ALA A 84 -24.38 21.86 -7.33
CA ALA A 84 -24.03 22.81 -6.30
C ALA A 84 -22.56 23.16 -6.41
N THR A 85 -22.25 24.42 -6.69
CA THR A 85 -20.86 24.89 -6.80
C THR A 85 -20.17 24.70 -5.45
N CYS A 86 -19.01 24.04 -5.46
CA CYS A 86 -18.20 23.89 -4.26
C CYS A 86 -17.81 25.29 -3.72
N PRO A 87 -18.06 25.59 -2.44
CA PRO A 87 -17.57 26.83 -1.84
C PRO A 87 -16.03 26.88 -1.93
N ASP A 88 -15.47 28.04 -2.30
CA ASP A 88 -14.02 28.23 -2.49
C ASP A 88 -13.21 27.79 -1.26
N GLU A 89 -13.72 28.05 -0.08
CA GLU A 89 -13.09 27.67 1.21
C GLU A 89 -13.03 26.17 1.47
N LEU A 90 -13.78 25.36 0.71
CA LEU A 90 -13.83 23.89 0.82
C LEU A 90 -13.11 23.17 -0.32
N SER A 91 -12.70 23.88 -1.37
CA SER A 91 -12.13 23.29 -2.59
C SER A 91 -10.97 22.34 -2.31
N GLY A 92 -10.12 22.65 -1.30
CA GLY A 92 -9.01 21.79 -0.87
C GLY A 92 -9.40 20.60 0.03
N SER A 93 -10.65 20.51 0.45
CA SER A 93 -11.16 19.46 1.35
C SER A 93 -12.20 18.55 0.68
N VAL A 94 -12.53 18.78 -0.59
CA VAL A 94 -13.45 17.96 -1.38
C VAL A 94 -12.64 16.94 -2.19
N ALA A 95 -12.78 15.66 -1.86
CA ALA A 95 -12.17 14.57 -2.59
C ALA A 95 -12.99 14.15 -3.83
N LEU A 96 -14.32 14.18 -3.70
CA LEU A 96 -15.24 13.82 -4.77
C LEU A 96 -16.56 14.58 -4.60
N GLN A 97 -17.13 15.02 -5.72
CA GLN A 97 -18.51 15.50 -5.81
C GLN A 97 -19.23 14.66 -6.86
N THR A 98 -20.35 14.03 -6.48
CA THR A 98 -21.11 13.13 -7.36
C THR A 98 -22.57 13.05 -6.93
N ASP A 99 -23.43 12.56 -7.83
CA ASP A 99 -24.82 12.22 -7.55
C ASP A 99 -25.06 10.70 -7.41
N ARG A 100 -23.98 9.90 -7.47
CA ARG A 100 -24.07 8.43 -7.55
C ARG A 100 -23.20 7.72 -6.54
N TRP A 101 -23.80 6.86 -5.73
CA TRP A 101 -23.10 5.96 -4.82
C TRP A 101 -22.07 5.03 -5.52
N ALA A 102 -22.37 4.62 -6.77
CA ALA A 102 -21.44 3.81 -7.55
C ALA A 102 -20.10 4.52 -7.81
N GLU A 103 -20.12 5.84 -7.98
CA GLU A 103 -18.89 6.63 -8.16
C GLU A 103 -18.11 6.77 -6.85
N ILE A 104 -18.81 6.95 -5.72
CA ILE A 104 -18.18 6.94 -4.40
C ILE A 104 -17.49 5.61 -4.17
N TYR A 105 -18.19 4.50 -4.42
CA TYR A 105 -17.62 3.15 -4.31
C TYR A 105 -16.39 2.97 -5.19
N ALA A 106 -16.48 3.35 -6.48
CA ALA A 106 -15.37 3.27 -7.41
C ALA A 106 -14.18 4.14 -6.98
N TYR A 107 -14.44 5.34 -6.48
CA TYR A 107 -13.42 6.25 -5.97
C TYR A 107 -12.67 5.63 -4.77
N LEU A 108 -13.41 5.18 -3.76
CA LEU A 108 -12.81 4.59 -2.55
C LEU A 108 -12.05 3.29 -2.85
N LYS A 109 -12.50 2.50 -3.83
CA LYS A 109 -11.81 1.29 -4.29
C LYS A 109 -10.51 1.56 -5.05
N ARG A 110 -10.35 2.77 -5.64
CA ARG A 110 -9.18 3.18 -6.43
C ARG A 110 -8.15 3.98 -5.63
N LEU A 111 -8.37 4.15 -4.34
CA LEU A 111 -7.38 4.82 -3.51
C LEU A 111 -6.03 4.09 -3.58
N PRO A 112 -4.92 4.84 -3.72
CA PRO A 112 -3.59 4.25 -3.77
C PRO A 112 -3.29 3.41 -2.52
N ARG A 113 -2.66 2.25 -2.72
CA ARG A 113 -2.23 1.37 -1.65
C ARG A 113 -0.86 1.82 -1.15
N GLN A 114 -0.88 2.66 -0.12
CA GLN A 114 0.30 3.27 0.47
C GLN A 114 0.46 2.83 1.91
N VAL A 115 1.70 2.55 2.33
CA VAL A 115 2.04 2.20 3.70
C VAL A 115 3.36 2.85 4.10
N SER A 116 3.55 3.03 5.40
CA SER A 116 4.82 3.42 5.99
C SER A 116 5.17 2.44 7.09
N VAL A 117 6.34 1.82 6.98
CA VAL A 117 6.87 0.86 7.96
C VAL A 117 8.14 1.43 8.58
N SER A 118 8.27 1.27 9.89
CA SER A 118 9.51 1.56 10.63
C SER A 118 9.93 0.32 11.39
N ARG A 119 11.18 -0.10 11.18
CA ARG A 119 11.80 -1.22 11.86
C ARG A 119 13.09 -0.77 12.55
N VAL A 120 13.18 -1.02 13.84
CA VAL A 120 14.36 -0.68 14.64
C VAL A 120 14.81 -1.91 15.41
N THR A 121 16.06 -2.31 15.20
CA THR A 121 16.76 -3.34 15.96
C THR A 121 17.97 -2.73 16.68
N LYS A 122 18.88 -3.55 17.18
CA LYS A 122 20.17 -3.07 17.70
C LYS A 122 21.18 -2.84 16.59
N GLU A 123 21.00 -3.51 15.46
CA GLU A 123 21.90 -3.49 14.31
C GLU A 123 21.44 -2.51 13.23
N THR A 124 20.12 -2.27 13.10
CA THR A 124 19.54 -1.49 12.00
C THR A 124 18.43 -0.57 12.45
N LYS A 125 18.28 0.56 11.71
CA LYS A 125 17.13 1.45 11.79
C LYS A 125 16.63 1.73 10.38
N ILE A 126 15.40 1.32 10.07
CA ILE A 126 14.86 1.31 8.72
C ILE A 126 13.53 2.04 8.69
N GLY A 127 13.38 2.95 7.72
CA GLY A 127 12.12 3.58 7.36
C GLY A 127 11.79 3.27 5.91
N ILE A 128 10.57 2.78 5.66
CA ILE A 128 10.07 2.52 4.31
C ILE A 128 8.74 3.26 4.12
N HIS A 129 8.63 4.00 3.01
CA HIS A 129 7.34 4.43 2.47
C HIS A 129 7.15 3.79 1.10
N LEU A 130 6.07 3.06 0.95
CA LEU A 130 5.73 2.30 -0.25
C LEU A 130 4.37 2.72 -0.78
N ASN A 131 4.29 3.03 -2.07
CA ASN A 131 3.05 3.16 -2.82
C ASN A 131 3.08 2.16 -3.99
N ILE A 132 2.35 1.05 -3.87
CA ILE A 132 2.36 0.01 -4.92
C ILE A 132 1.56 0.40 -6.17
N ASP A 133 0.76 1.46 -6.10
CA ASP A 133 0.02 2.06 -7.22
C ASP A 133 0.71 3.35 -7.71
N GLY A 134 2.05 3.43 -7.59
CA GLY A 134 2.86 4.59 -7.89
C GLY A 134 3.28 4.74 -9.35
N SER A 135 4.30 5.56 -9.58
CA SER A 135 4.84 5.91 -10.91
C SER A 135 6.27 5.40 -11.15
N GLY A 136 6.92 4.87 -10.13
CA GLY A 136 8.31 4.40 -10.17
C GLY A 136 9.31 5.43 -9.65
N ASP A 137 8.85 6.35 -8.80
CA ASP A 137 9.73 7.30 -8.11
C ASP A 137 10.42 6.62 -6.92
N SER A 138 11.70 6.97 -6.66
CA SER A 138 12.46 6.35 -5.58
C SER A 138 13.40 7.32 -4.87
N ASP A 139 13.59 7.12 -3.56
CA ASP A 139 14.66 7.70 -2.75
C ASP A 139 15.22 6.61 -1.84
N ILE A 140 16.33 5.98 -2.28
CA ILE A 140 16.90 4.79 -1.65
C ILE A 140 18.27 5.13 -1.06
N ARG A 141 18.47 4.83 0.22
CA ARG A 141 19.71 5.09 0.96
C ARG A 141 19.96 4.00 1.98
N THR A 142 20.75 2.99 1.62
CA THR A 142 21.14 1.91 2.54
C THR A 142 22.60 1.98 2.95
N GLY A 143 23.41 2.83 2.28
CA GLY A 143 24.84 2.88 2.43
C GLY A 143 25.61 1.87 1.57
N LEU A 144 24.90 1.01 0.81
CA LEU A 144 25.44 0.05 -0.13
C LEU A 144 25.00 0.44 -1.55
N HIS A 145 25.88 1.03 -2.33
CA HIS A 145 25.51 1.64 -3.61
C HIS A 145 24.97 0.67 -4.64
N PHE A 146 25.52 -0.53 -4.70
CA PHE A 146 24.99 -1.55 -5.61
C PHE A 146 23.63 -2.07 -5.16
N PHE A 147 23.41 -2.21 -3.86
CA PHE A 147 22.11 -2.59 -3.31
C PHE A 147 21.06 -1.49 -3.51
N ASP A 148 21.43 -0.22 -3.29
CA ASP A 148 20.57 0.93 -3.61
C ASP A 148 20.11 0.87 -5.06
N HIS A 149 21.05 0.65 -6.01
CA HIS A 149 20.73 0.49 -7.42
C HIS A 149 19.78 -0.68 -7.70
N MET A 150 19.91 -1.80 -6.98
CA MET A 150 18.99 -2.94 -7.12
C MET A 150 17.58 -2.62 -6.61
N LEU A 151 17.44 -1.91 -5.51
CA LEU A 151 16.14 -1.46 -4.99
C LEU A 151 15.48 -0.42 -5.91
N GLU A 152 16.26 0.46 -6.54
CA GLU A 152 15.77 1.38 -7.59
C GLU A 152 15.20 0.62 -8.79
N GLN A 153 15.76 -0.54 -9.17
CA GLN A 153 15.18 -1.39 -10.21
C GLN A 153 13.78 -1.87 -9.81
N ILE A 154 13.56 -2.19 -8.51
CA ILE A 154 12.24 -2.60 -8.01
C ILE A 154 11.24 -1.45 -8.18
N ALA A 155 11.56 -0.25 -7.74
CA ALA A 155 10.68 0.91 -7.90
C ALA A 155 10.37 1.17 -9.38
N LYS A 156 11.41 1.33 -10.20
CA LYS A 156 11.26 1.72 -11.61
C LYS A 156 10.49 0.70 -12.45
N HIS A 157 10.91 -0.56 -12.40
CA HIS A 157 10.30 -1.62 -13.21
C HIS A 157 8.99 -2.16 -12.62
N GLY A 158 8.83 -2.05 -11.28
CA GLY A 158 7.59 -2.33 -10.57
C GLY A 158 6.52 -1.26 -10.76
N GLY A 159 6.92 -0.03 -11.16
CA GLY A 159 6.02 1.11 -11.26
C GLY A 159 5.43 1.51 -9.90
N MET A 160 6.19 1.31 -8.83
CA MET A 160 5.82 1.69 -7.47
C MET A 160 6.71 2.83 -6.96
N ASP A 161 6.16 3.70 -6.12
CA ASP A 161 6.98 4.70 -5.47
C ASP A 161 7.57 4.11 -4.18
N LEU A 162 8.89 4.24 -4.00
CA LEU A 162 9.62 3.55 -2.96
C LEU A 162 10.68 4.45 -2.31
N ILE A 163 10.45 4.78 -1.05
CA ILE A 163 11.44 5.46 -0.22
C ILE A 163 11.95 4.42 0.78
N ILE A 164 13.28 4.18 0.80
CA ILE A 164 13.94 3.30 1.76
C ILE A 164 15.15 4.02 2.33
N HIS A 165 15.12 4.26 3.62
CA HIS A 165 16.28 4.76 4.35
C HIS A 165 16.67 3.74 5.41
N THR A 166 17.87 3.19 5.31
CA THR A 166 18.44 2.21 6.24
C THR A 166 19.75 2.73 6.83
N GLU A 167 19.80 2.80 8.14
CA GLU A 167 21.04 2.99 8.92
C GLU A 167 21.39 1.63 9.52
N GLY A 168 22.41 0.94 8.99
CA GLY A 168 22.87 -0.37 9.46
C GLY A 168 24.30 -0.33 10.01
N ASP A 169 24.70 -1.37 10.67
CA ASP A 169 26.03 -1.56 11.28
C ASP A 169 27.07 -2.05 10.26
N LEU A 170 27.18 -1.35 9.12
CA LEU A 170 28.11 -1.66 8.02
C LEU A 170 29.58 -1.80 8.41
N HIS A 171 29.95 -1.36 9.63
CA HIS A 171 31.27 -1.59 10.19
C HIS A 171 31.48 -3.05 10.63
N ILE A 172 30.42 -3.85 10.76
CA ILE A 172 30.47 -5.29 10.99
C ILE A 172 30.51 -5.99 9.64
N ASP A 173 29.39 -5.95 8.88
CA ASP A 173 29.28 -6.38 7.48
C ASP A 173 27.99 -5.85 6.85
N GLU A 174 27.65 -6.31 5.65
CA GLU A 174 26.48 -5.91 4.90
C GLU A 174 25.21 -6.72 5.24
N HIS A 175 25.34 -7.81 5.98
CA HIS A 175 24.30 -8.82 6.18
C HIS A 175 23.04 -8.23 6.81
N HIS A 176 23.17 -7.61 8.00
CA HIS A 176 22.04 -7.04 8.73
C HIS A 176 21.33 -5.95 7.92
N THR A 177 22.09 -5.10 7.21
CA THR A 177 21.53 -4.03 6.37
C THR A 177 20.66 -4.62 5.26
N ILE A 178 21.12 -5.63 4.55
CA ILE A 178 20.41 -6.24 3.40
C ILE A 178 19.20 -7.06 3.89
N GLU A 179 19.41 -7.91 4.89
CA GLU A 179 18.36 -8.80 5.40
C GLU A 179 17.24 -8.03 6.06
N ASP A 180 17.53 -7.12 6.99
CA ASP A 180 16.51 -6.33 7.68
C ASP A 180 15.77 -5.37 6.73
N THR A 181 16.43 -4.83 5.70
CA THR A 181 15.75 -4.06 4.64
C THR A 181 14.76 -4.94 3.88
N ALA A 182 15.12 -6.17 3.54
CA ALA A 182 14.22 -7.12 2.88
C ALA A 182 13.03 -7.51 3.75
N ILE A 183 13.25 -7.71 5.06
CA ILE A 183 12.20 -7.96 6.05
C ILE A 183 11.19 -6.79 6.05
N ALA A 184 11.69 -5.57 6.26
CA ALA A 184 10.84 -4.38 6.32
C ALA A 184 10.09 -4.13 5.00
N PHE A 185 10.72 -4.38 3.85
CA PHE A 185 10.07 -4.28 2.55
C PHE A 185 9.00 -5.36 2.36
N GLY A 186 9.25 -6.59 2.80
CA GLY A 186 8.24 -7.66 2.80
C GLY A 186 7.03 -7.33 3.68
N GLU A 187 7.25 -6.78 4.86
CA GLU A 187 6.19 -6.31 5.77
C GLU A 187 5.37 -5.18 5.12
N ALA A 188 6.02 -4.20 4.51
CA ALA A 188 5.37 -3.12 3.78
C ALA A 188 4.53 -3.65 2.61
N MET A 189 5.04 -4.59 1.82
CA MET A 189 4.29 -5.23 0.74
C MET A 189 3.06 -5.97 1.25
N LYS A 190 3.20 -6.77 2.31
CA LYS A 190 2.09 -7.51 2.93
C LYS A 190 0.98 -6.57 3.41
N GLU A 191 1.35 -5.46 4.06
CA GLU A 191 0.39 -4.47 4.55
C GLU A 191 -0.29 -3.73 3.39
N ALA A 192 0.46 -3.30 2.37
CA ALA A 192 -0.07 -2.58 1.22
C ALA A 192 -1.03 -3.44 0.38
N ILE A 193 -0.76 -4.73 0.23
CA ILE A 193 -1.64 -5.68 -0.49
C ILE A 193 -2.98 -5.89 0.26
N ALA A 194 -2.99 -5.83 1.58
CA ALA A 194 -4.16 -5.93 2.44
C ALA A 194 -5.03 -7.19 2.15
N ASN A 195 -6.30 -7.01 1.75
CA ASN A 195 -7.28 -8.09 1.61
C ASN A 195 -7.21 -8.88 0.30
N LYS A 196 -6.34 -8.48 -0.64
CA LYS A 196 -6.12 -9.13 -1.95
C LYS A 196 -7.36 -9.22 -2.88
N ILE A 197 -8.46 -8.55 -2.55
CA ILE A 197 -9.67 -8.53 -3.38
C ILE A 197 -9.37 -7.82 -4.70
N GLY A 198 -9.74 -8.42 -5.83
CA GLY A 198 -9.52 -7.89 -7.18
C GLY A 198 -8.07 -7.97 -7.64
N MET A 199 -7.15 -8.56 -6.85
CA MET A 199 -5.74 -8.65 -7.20
C MET A 199 -5.47 -9.80 -8.18
N GLN A 200 -4.51 -9.62 -9.09
CA GLN A 200 -4.10 -10.67 -10.04
C GLN A 200 -3.41 -11.85 -9.32
N ARG A 201 -2.74 -11.60 -8.20
CA ARG A 201 -2.06 -12.57 -7.35
C ARG A 201 -0.76 -13.13 -7.93
N TYR A 202 -0.66 -13.37 -9.23
CA TYR A 202 0.46 -14.03 -9.90
C TYR A 202 1.18 -13.09 -10.86
N GLY A 203 2.50 -13.31 -11.05
CA GLY A 203 3.31 -12.59 -12.03
C GLY A 203 4.64 -13.28 -12.33
N PHE A 204 5.29 -12.94 -13.46
CA PHE A 204 6.55 -13.55 -13.98
C PHE A 204 7.11 -12.79 -15.21
N CYS A 205 8.21 -12.78 -15.64
CA CYS A 205 9.59 -13.05 -15.94
C CYS A 205 10.24 -12.39 -17.19
N LEU A 206 11.61 -12.22 -17.30
CA LEU A 206 12.30 -11.50 -18.42
C LEU A 206 13.76 -11.92 -18.71
N PRO A 207 14.26 -11.75 -20.00
CA PRO A 207 15.68 -11.78 -20.38
C PRO A 207 16.35 -10.39 -20.20
N MET A 208 17.66 -10.38 -19.99
CA MET A 208 18.53 -9.21 -20.01
C MET A 208 19.92 -9.59 -20.51
N ASP A 209 20.35 -9.04 -21.68
CA ASP A 209 21.62 -9.32 -22.35
C ASP A 209 21.95 -10.83 -22.43
N ASP A 210 23.07 -11.26 -21.80
CA ASP A 210 23.49 -12.66 -21.70
C ASP A 210 22.68 -13.47 -20.68
N CYS A 211 21.82 -12.83 -19.88
CA CYS A 211 21.11 -13.45 -18.78
C CYS A 211 19.64 -13.67 -19.09
N LEU A 212 19.10 -14.77 -18.58
CA LEU A 212 17.67 -15.04 -18.54
C LEU A 212 17.28 -15.28 -17.08
N ALA A 213 16.55 -14.32 -16.50
CA ALA A 213 15.93 -14.43 -15.19
C ALA A 213 14.46 -14.79 -15.34
N GLN A 214 14.04 -15.83 -14.62
CA GLN A 214 12.65 -16.25 -14.47
C GLN A 214 12.24 -16.06 -13.01
N VAL A 215 11.27 -15.18 -12.77
CA VAL A 215 10.74 -14.93 -11.43
C VAL A 215 9.25 -15.15 -11.47
N ALA A 216 8.76 -16.13 -10.75
CA ALA A 216 7.33 -16.36 -10.54
C ALA A 216 6.98 -16.03 -9.09
N ILE A 217 5.86 -15.31 -8.89
CA ILE A 217 5.35 -14.94 -7.58
C ILE A 217 3.91 -15.41 -7.40
N ASP A 218 3.57 -15.83 -6.16
CA ASP A 218 2.21 -16.10 -5.70
C ASP A 218 1.99 -15.51 -4.31
N PHE A 219 1.13 -14.52 -4.20
CA PHE A 219 0.70 -13.93 -2.92
C PHE A 219 -0.33 -14.80 -2.19
N GLY A 220 -0.09 -16.10 -2.14
CA GLY A 220 -0.97 -17.11 -1.53
C GLY A 220 -0.98 -17.13 0.01
N GLY A 221 -0.26 -16.24 0.68
CA GLY A 221 -0.21 -16.16 2.15
C GLY A 221 0.72 -17.17 2.82
N ARG A 222 1.44 -18.00 2.06
CA ARG A 222 2.36 -19.00 2.57
C ARG A 222 3.75 -18.76 1.97
N PRO A 223 4.76 -18.42 2.80
CA PRO A 223 6.09 -18.13 2.31
C PRO A 223 6.79 -19.39 1.80
N TRP A 224 7.45 -19.29 0.66
CA TRP A 224 8.32 -20.32 0.13
C TRP A 224 9.24 -19.73 -0.93
N LEU A 225 10.54 -20.00 -0.85
CA LEU A 225 11.50 -19.62 -1.88
C LEU A 225 12.06 -20.87 -2.55
N VAL A 226 11.95 -20.95 -3.88
CA VAL A 226 12.74 -21.85 -4.73
C VAL A 226 13.80 -21.02 -5.42
N TRP A 227 15.07 -21.42 -5.25
CA TRP A 227 16.22 -20.69 -5.75
C TRP A 227 17.09 -21.57 -6.63
N ASP A 228 17.19 -21.24 -7.91
CA ASP A 228 18.01 -21.92 -8.92
C ASP A 228 18.92 -20.89 -9.60
N VAL A 229 19.87 -20.35 -8.80
CA VAL A 229 20.84 -19.36 -9.26
C VAL A 229 22.21 -19.66 -8.65
N GLU A 230 23.23 -19.65 -9.48
CA GLU A 230 24.62 -19.79 -9.07
C GLU A 230 25.42 -18.54 -9.44
N PHE A 231 26.24 -18.08 -8.52
CA PHE A 231 27.19 -16.99 -8.74
C PHE A 231 28.62 -17.51 -8.70
N THR A 232 29.44 -17.08 -9.66
CA THR A 232 30.86 -17.44 -9.75
C THR A 232 31.76 -16.38 -9.10
N ARG A 233 31.21 -15.23 -8.73
CA ARG A 233 31.92 -14.14 -8.03
C ARG A 233 31.36 -14.02 -6.61
N GLU A 234 32.25 -13.77 -5.67
CA GLU A 234 31.87 -13.57 -4.26
C GLU A 234 31.13 -12.23 -4.04
N ARG A 235 31.46 -11.21 -4.85
CA ARG A 235 30.89 -9.86 -4.71
C ARG A 235 30.65 -9.20 -6.07
N VAL A 236 29.62 -8.33 -6.10
CA VAL A 236 29.39 -7.36 -7.19
C VAL A 236 29.23 -5.97 -6.54
N GLY A 237 30.13 -5.05 -6.89
CA GLY A 237 30.21 -3.79 -6.16
C GLY A 237 30.53 -4.03 -4.69
N ASP A 238 29.74 -3.42 -3.83
CA ASP A 238 29.79 -3.52 -2.37
C ASP A 238 28.86 -4.62 -1.80
N MET A 239 28.17 -5.39 -2.65
CA MET A 239 27.23 -6.42 -2.25
C MET A 239 27.81 -7.83 -2.41
N PRO A 240 27.89 -8.67 -1.34
CA PRO A 240 28.15 -10.09 -1.45
C PRO A 240 27.05 -10.82 -2.22
N THR A 241 27.41 -11.71 -3.12
CA THR A 241 26.42 -12.40 -3.98
C THR A 241 25.54 -13.38 -3.22
N GLU A 242 26.02 -13.95 -2.13
CA GLU A 242 25.24 -14.81 -1.24
C GLU A 242 24.05 -14.06 -0.61
N LEU A 243 24.19 -12.77 -0.34
CA LEU A 243 23.14 -11.94 0.26
C LEU A 243 21.97 -11.66 -0.69
N VAL A 244 22.12 -11.92 -2.00
CA VAL A 244 20.99 -11.88 -2.95
C VAL A 244 19.95 -12.93 -2.58
N TYR A 245 20.39 -14.17 -2.25
CA TYR A 245 19.48 -15.21 -1.74
C TYR A 245 18.78 -14.77 -0.46
N HIS A 246 19.54 -14.24 0.50
CA HIS A 246 19.00 -13.78 1.79
C HIS A 246 17.97 -12.69 1.63
N PHE A 247 18.20 -11.73 0.73
CA PHE A 247 17.20 -10.69 0.40
C PHE A 247 15.87 -11.31 -0.04
N PHE A 248 15.87 -12.19 -1.03
CA PHE A 248 14.63 -12.78 -1.54
C PHE A 248 13.98 -13.76 -0.54
N LYS A 249 14.78 -14.45 0.28
CA LYS A 249 14.27 -15.30 1.35
C LYS A 249 13.53 -14.51 2.40
N SER A 250 14.14 -13.46 2.92
CA SER A 250 13.56 -12.58 3.93
C SER A 250 12.34 -11.84 3.41
N PHE A 251 12.40 -11.35 2.17
CA PHE A 251 11.22 -10.77 1.52
C PHE A 251 10.07 -11.77 1.41
N SER A 252 10.31 -12.98 0.90
CA SER A 252 9.28 -14.02 0.72
C SER A 252 8.59 -14.36 2.04
N ASP A 253 9.37 -14.49 3.11
CA ASP A 253 8.87 -14.83 4.43
C ASP A 253 7.94 -13.73 4.98
N HIS A 254 8.31 -12.47 4.85
CA HIS A 254 7.59 -11.35 5.45
C HIS A 254 6.47 -10.81 4.57
N ALA A 255 6.61 -10.87 3.25
CA ALA A 255 5.51 -10.61 2.31
C ALA A 255 4.48 -11.77 2.28
N ALA A 256 4.77 -12.89 2.93
CA ALA A 256 3.96 -14.11 2.92
C ALA A 256 3.61 -14.57 1.51
N CYS A 257 4.63 -14.63 0.63
CA CYS A 257 4.49 -15.03 -0.77
C CYS A 257 5.38 -16.20 -1.15
N ASN A 258 5.00 -16.92 -2.20
CA ASN A 258 5.88 -17.86 -2.86
C ASN A 258 6.71 -17.13 -3.91
N LEU A 259 8.00 -17.39 -3.94
CA LEU A 259 8.93 -16.99 -5.00
C LEU A 259 9.60 -18.21 -5.62
N ASN A 260 9.64 -18.25 -6.94
CA ASN A 260 10.44 -19.21 -7.68
C ASN A 260 11.36 -18.41 -8.60
N ILE A 261 12.67 -18.44 -8.32
CA ILE A 261 13.68 -17.66 -9.01
C ILE A 261 14.69 -18.58 -9.66
N LYS A 262 14.85 -18.43 -10.97
CA LYS A 262 15.86 -19.09 -11.75
C LYS A 262 16.57 -18.07 -12.62
N CYS A 263 17.92 -18.14 -12.67
CA CYS A 263 18.70 -17.26 -13.53
C CYS A 263 19.88 -18.01 -14.16
N GLN A 264 20.06 -17.84 -15.46
CA GLN A 264 21.17 -18.34 -16.24
C GLN A 264 21.87 -17.17 -16.92
N GLY A 265 23.18 -17.27 -17.13
CA GLY A 265 24.05 -16.27 -17.75
C GLY A 265 25.45 -16.33 -17.16
N ASP A 266 26.38 -15.56 -17.70
CA ASP A 266 27.79 -15.59 -17.30
C ASP A 266 28.16 -14.43 -16.37
N ASN A 267 27.64 -13.25 -16.60
CA ASN A 267 27.98 -12.05 -15.83
C ASN A 267 27.17 -11.95 -14.54
N ALA A 268 27.81 -12.00 -13.37
CA ALA A 268 27.14 -11.93 -12.07
C ALA A 268 26.37 -10.61 -11.85
N HIS A 269 26.87 -9.47 -12.36
CA HIS A 269 26.15 -8.18 -12.32
C HIS A 269 24.83 -8.27 -13.08
N HIS A 270 24.89 -8.73 -14.35
CA HIS A 270 23.70 -8.90 -15.20
C HIS A 270 22.71 -9.90 -14.60
N LYS A 271 23.19 -10.99 -13.98
CA LYS A 271 22.34 -11.95 -13.28
C LYS A 271 21.54 -11.26 -12.17
N ILE A 272 22.23 -10.56 -11.27
CA ILE A 272 21.58 -9.89 -10.13
C ILE A 272 20.57 -8.85 -10.65
N GLU A 273 21.00 -7.97 -11.54
CA GLU A 273 20.14 -6.92 -12.08
C GLU A 273 18.93 -7.48 -12.84
N SER A 274 19.11 -8.55 -13.65
CA SER A 274 18.00 -9.22 -14.33
C SER A 274 16.99 -9.86 -13.37
N ILE A 275 17.48 -10.44 -12.26
CA ILE A 275 16.61 -10.99 -11.19
C ILE A 275 15.78 -9.88 -10.55
N PHE A 276 16.38 -8.75 -10.17
CA PHE A 276 15.67 -7.63 -9.56
C PHE A 276 14.66 -6.99 -10.52
N LYS A 277 14.99 -6.84 -11.80
CA LYS A 277 14.05 -6.36 -12.84
C LYS A 277 12.89 -7.34 -13.07
N ALA A 278 13.19 -8.63 -13.17
CA ALA A 278 12.16 -9.67 -13.34
C ALA A 278 11.24 -9.75 -12.10
N PHE A 279 11.81 -9.65 -10.91
CA PHE A 279 11.08 -9.58 -9.66
C PHE A 279 10.17 -8.34 -9.60
N ALA A 280 10.69 -7.18 -9.96
CA ALA A 280 9.90 -5.94 -10.03
C ALA A 280 8.69 -6.08 -10.96
N ARG A 281 8.88 -6.68 -12.14
CA ARG A 281 7.79 -6.95 -13.09
C ARG A 281 6.79 -7.97 -12.54
N ALA A 282 7.28 -9.04 -11.91
CA ALA A 282 6.42 -10.03 -11.27
C ALA A 282 5.60 -9.41 -10.13
N LEU A 283 6.19 -8.52 -9.31
CA LEU A 283 5.48 -7.74 -8.30
C LEU A 283 4.39 -6.89 -8.94
N ARG A 284 4.72 -6.10 -9.98
CA ARG A 284 3.77 -5.25 -10.67
C ARG A 284 2.56 -6.05 -11.17
N ASP A 285 2.81 -7.14 -11.89
CA ASP A 285 1.76 -7.97 -12.46
C ASP A 285 0.91 -8.63 -11.36
N GLY A 286 1.56 -9.20 -10.35
CA GLY A 286 0.87 -9.84 -9.22
C GLY A 286 0.07 -8.87 -8.36
N CYS A 287 0.52 -7.62 -8.23
CA CYS A 287 -0.15 -6.58 -7.46
C CYS A 287 -1.22 -5.81 -8.25
N GLN A 288 -1.34 -6.00 -9.57
CA GLN A 288 -2.41 -5.38 -10.34
C GLN A 288 -3.77 -5.69 -9.73
N ARG A 289 -4.63 -4.68 -9.65
CA ARG A 289 -5.95 -4.79 -9.06
C ARG A 289 -7.01 -4.26 -10.03
N ASP A 290 -8.03 -5.06 -10.29
CA ASP A 290 -9.29 -4.55 -10.80
C ASP A 290 -10.11 -4.00 -9.64
N ALA A 291 -10.15 -2.67 -9.54
CA ALA A 291 -10.85 -1.98 -8.44
C ALA A 291 -12.37 -2.24 -8.44
N MET A 292 -12.94 -2.68 -9.56
CA MET A 292 -14.37 -2.98 -9.68
C MET A 292 -14.69 -4.46 -9.43
N SER A 293 -13.66 -5.30 -9.30
CA SER A 293 -13.83 -6.72 -8.99
C SER A 293 -13.93 -6.94 -7.48
N ASP A 294 -14.95 -7.68 -7.07
CA ASP A 294 -15.08 -8.22 -5.69
C ASP A 294 -14.56 -9.66 -5.58
N PHE A 295 -13.93 -10.17 -6.66
CA PHE A 295 -13.42 -11.52 -6.71
C PHE A 295 -12.14 -11.67 -5.86
N LEU A 296 -12.17 -12.60 -4.91
CA LEU A 296 -10.97 -13.07 -4.23
C LEU A 296 -10.36 -14.23 -5.06
N PRO A 297 -9.10 -14.14 -5.51
CA PRO A 297 -8.48 -15.16 -6.36
C PRO A 297 -8.13 -16.44 -5.58
N SER A 298 -9.12 -17.05 -4.95
CA SER A 298 -9.00 -18.27 -4.15
C SER A 298 -10.31 -19.05 -4.14
N THR A 299 -10.25 -20.32 -4.49
CA THR A 299 -11.38 -21.25 -4.39
C THR A 299 -11.73 -21.61 -2.95
N LYS A 300 -10.86 -21.27 -1.98
CA LYS A 300 -11.07 -21.52 -0.55
C LYS A 300 -11.84 -20.40 0.15
N GLY A 301 -12.08 -19.26 -0.52
CA GLY A 301 -12.70 -18.07 0.06
C GLY A 301 -11.81 -17.32 1.06
N VAL A 302 -10.56 -17.73 1.21
CA VAL A 302 -9.52 -17.10 2.05
C VAL A 302 -8.16 -17.17 1.35
N LEU A 303 -7.28 -16.20 1.67
CA LEU A 303 -5.88 -16.11 1.24
C LEU A 303 -4.98 -15.65 2.39
#